data_098241016ede5e477c2f7b0b922ad417
#
_entry.id   098241016ede5e477c2f7b0b922ad417
#
_cell.length_a   1.000
_cell.length_b   1.000
_cell.length_c   1.000
_cell.angle_alpha   90.00
_cell.angle_beta   90.00
_cell.angle_gamma   90.00
#
_symmetry.space_group_name_H-M   'P 1'
#
loop_
_entity.id
_entity.type
_entity.pdbx_description
1 polymer ?
#
loop_
_entity_poly.entity_id
_entity_poly.type
_entity_poly.pdbx_seq_one_letter_code
_entity_poly.pdbx_strand_id
1 'polypeptide(L)'
;MIERYHLLLHEFHQESSKEIQIFSIIAQSFFQPFSLIDNLLVTMTALTAGPGLGFNRAMLFLASGDKLKGQFWLGPASGDEADSIWRVLSTPGIGYLEIIEHNRSLLESQADTLTKRLKEMVYPLGQSNPLIPSLALASREIILVRDARNEPLVDPGFLEMIGTDEFLCIPLLAHQEILGEIILDNAITKLPVKSRDIELASLCGLIAGNYIYTANLQKRIFDMKRVAAMGEMAMFVTHQLRNPIVTIGGFVDQLQDPKLARSKRKRNLQIIRDEIRGMEKILLRLSQFLRVEVKEPMPVDVRELFKLVTDGARPRTTDTAVSIKAEVENGLFVILCDPVHVGEALRNLVNNALDALGPAGQLKLSAYREPGGWAVISVQDNGRGIPNSVKGKIFEAFVSTKQHGMGLGLPFVKRVIDACGGRIEVESEEGKGTTFRLYFRTKPSEKELPE
;
A
#
# COMPACT_ATOMS: atom_id res chain seq x y z
N MET A 1 22.34 -13.53 -9.86
CA MET A 1 22.04 -14.19 -8.57
C MET A 1 20.63 -14.78 -8.57
N ILE A 2 19.61 -14.05 -9.04
CA ILE A 2 18.21 -14.51 -9.14
C ILE A 2 18.06 -15.68 -10.12
N GLU A 3 18.69 -15.64 -11.30
CA GLU A 3 18.65 -16.77 -12.27
C GLU A 3 19.31 -18.05 -11.75
N ARG A 4 20.36 -17.94 -10.95
CA ARG A 4 21.01 -19.09 -10.33
C ARG A 4 20.17 -19.71 -9.22
N TYR A 5 19.36 -18.87 -8.55
CA TYR A 5 18.37 -19.32 -7.56
C TYR A 5 17.18 -20.03 -8.21
N HIS A 6 16.73 -19.54 -9.35
CA HIS A 6 15.68 -20.19 -10.16
C HIS A 6 16.12 -21.55 -10.69
N LEU A 7 17.35 -21.69 -11.17
CA LEU A 7 17.90 -22.97 -11.63
C LEU A 7 18.04 -23.99 -10.49
N LEU A 8 18.57 -23.58 -9.34
CA LEU A 8 18.67 -24.42 -8.14
C LEU A 8 17.29 -24.87 -7.63
N LEU A 9 16.29 -23.99 -7.68
CA LEU A 9 14.92 -24.32 -7.31
C LEU A 9 14.27 -25.26 -8.32
N HIS A 10 14.56 -25.13 -9.61
CA HIS A 10 14.04 -26.01 -10.66
C HIS A 10 14.61 -27.43 -10.54
N GLU A 11 15.89 -27.59 -10.23
CA GLU A 11 16.51 -28.90 -9.97
C GLU A 11 15.99 -29.53 -8.66
N PHE A 12 15.77 -28.71 -7.62
CA PHE A 12 15.19 -29.17 -6.34
C PHE A 12 13.74 -29.64 -6.47
N HIS A 13 12.98 -29.10 -7.44
CA HIS A 13 11.57 -29.45 -7.67
C HIS A 13 11.35 -30.83 -8.29
N GLN A 14 12.32 -31.40 -8.96
CA GLN A 14 12.15 -32.71 -9.61
C GLN A 14 12.30 -33.91 -8.66
N GLU A 15 12.98 -33.75 -7.52
CA GLU A 15 13.26 -34.84 -6.56
C GLU A 15 12.60 -34.69 -5.19
N SER A 16 11.92 -33.56 -4.92
CA SER A 16 11.35 -33.26 -3.60
C SER A 16 10.00 -33.91 -3.38
N SER A 17 9.73 -34.38 -2.18
CA SER A 17 8.38 -34.83 -1.80
C SER A 17 7.36 -33.71 -1.94
N LYS A 18 6.09 -34.05 -2.20
CA LYS A 18 4.98 -33.08 -2.36
C LYS A 18 4.93 -32.06 -1.20
N GLU A 19 5.25 -32.49 0.00
CA GLU A 19 5.26 -31.66 1.21
C GLU A 19 6.28 -30.53 1.10
N ILE A 20 7.50 -30.80 0.63
CA ILE A 20 8.54 -29.77 0.45
C ILE A 20 8.10 -28.75 -0.59
N GLN A 21 7.43 -29.19 -1.65
CA GLN A 21 6.90 -28.27 -2.68
C GLN A 21 5.87 -27.33 -2.10
N ILE A 22 4.92 -27.81 -1.29
CA ILE A 22 3.91 -27.00 -0.61
C ILE A 22 4.57 -25.91 0.24
N PHE A 23 5.49 -26.29 1.12
CA PHE A 23 6.18 -25.33 1.99
C PHE A 23 7.03 -24.34 1.21
N SER A 24 7.66 -24.78 0.11
CA SER A 24 8.42 -23.89 -0.78
C SER A 24 7.52 -22.82 -1.40
N ILE A 25 6.33 -23.20 -1.88
CA ILE A 25 5.37 -22.26 -2.48
C ILE A 25 4.87 -21.24 -1.46
N ILE A 26 4.48 -21.71 -0.26
CA ILE A 26 4.05 -20.83 0.81
C ILE A 26 5.19 -19.87 1.22
N ALA A 27 6.41 -20.39 1.39
CA ALA A 27 7.56 -19.56 1.74
C ALA A 27 7.89 -18.53 0.65
N GLN A 28 7.85 -18.92 -0.62
CA GLN A 28 8.11 -18.02 -1.75
C GLN A 28 7.08 -16.89 -1.87
N SER A 29 5.80 -17.16 -1.54
CA SER A 29 4.76 -16.13 -1.60
C SER A 29 5.07 -14.96 -0.66
N PHE A 30 5.77 -15.19 0.45
CA PHE A 30 6.13 -14.15 1.41
C PHE A 30 7.20 -13.17 0.91
N PHE A 31 7.96 -13.54 -0.12
CA PHE A 31 8.91 -12.65 -0.78
C PHE A 31 8.29 -11.84 -1.92
N GLN A 32 7.02 -12.11 -2.26
CA GLN A 32 6.29 -11.35 -3.27
C GLN A 32 5.59 -10.16 -2.61
N PRO A 33 5.34 -9.06 -3.35
CA PRO A 33 4.63 -7.90 -2.85
C PRO A 33 3.10 -8.14 -2.79
N PHE A 34 2.70 -9.26 -2.21
CA PHE A 34 1.30 -9.64 -2.04
C PHE A 34 0.70 -9.00 -0.79
N SER A 35 -0.61 -8.76 -0.81
CA SER A 35 -1.35 -8.35 0.39
C SER A 35 -1.37 -9.49 1.43
N LEU A 36 -1.73 -9.16 2.68
CA LEU A 36 -1.92 -10.17 3.73
C LEU A 36 -2.93 -11.25 3.29
N ILE A 37 -4.04 -10.84 2.70
CA ILE A 37 -5.10 -11.76 2.24
C ILE A 37 -4.60 -12.66 1.11
N ASP A 38 -3.84 -12.13 0.14
CA ASP A 38 -3.27 -12.92 -0.94
C ASP A 38 -2.34 -14.03 -0.43
N ASN A 39 -1.47 -13.71 0.54
CA ASN A 39 -0.57 -14.71 1.12
C ASN A 39 -1.32 -15.77 1.94
N LEU A 40 -2.38 -15.40 2.64
CA LEU A 40 -3.25 -16.35 3.33
C LEU A 40 -4.03 -17.22 2.32
N LEU A 41 -4.45 -16.65 1.19
CA LEU A 41 -5.08 -17.40 0.10
C LEU A 41 -4.12 -18.46 -0.48
N VAL A 42 -2.84 -18.11 -0.68
CA VAL A 42 -1.80 -19.06 -1.09
C VAL A 42 -1.71 -20.22 -0.09
N THR A 43 -1.67 -19.91 1.20
CA THR A 43 -1.60 -20.93 2.26
C THR A 43 -2.84 -21.84 2.26
N MET A 44 -4.03 -21.25 2.17
CA MET A 44 -5.28 -22.04 2.14
C MET A 44 -5.42 -22.87 0.85
N THR A 45 -4.95 -22.34 -0.29
CA THR A 45 -4.87 -23.12 -1.53
C THR A 45 -3.91 -24.30 -1.38
N ALA A 46 -2.80 -24.14 -0.66
CA ALA A 46 -1.87 -25.22 -0.37
C ALA A 46 -2.51 -26.33 0.51
N LEU A 47 -3.42 -25.97 1.38
CA LEU A 47 -4.15 -26.91 2.22
C LEU A 47 -5.24 -27.67 1.42
N THR A 48 -5.89 -27.03 0.44
CA THR A 48 -7.07 -27.58 -0.26
C THR A 48 -6.78 -28.16 -1.65
N ALA A 49 -5.79 -27.65 -2.40
CA ALA A 49 -5.52 -28.11 -3.74
C ALA A 49 -5.05 -29.58 -3.78
N GLY A 50 -5.40 -30.32 -4.85
CA GLY A 50 -4.98 -31.70 -5.04
C GLY A 50 -3.47 -31.93 -5.04
N PRO A 51 -2.64 -31.00 -5.59
CA PRO A 51 -1.19 -31.02 -5.39
C PRO A 51 -0.73 -30.72 -3.96
N GLY A 52 -1.61 -30.12 -3.14
CA GLY A 52 -1.39 -29.79 -1.74
C GLY A 52 -1.76 -30.93 -0.79
N LEU A 53 -2.31 -30.58 0.39
CA LEU A 53 -2.74 -31.58 1.40
C LEU A 53 -4.07 -32.25 1.04
N GLY A 54 -4.84 -31.66 0.12
CA GLY A 54 -6.06 -32.26 -0.45
C GLY A 54 -7.27 -32.22 0.47
N PHE A 55 -7.31 -31.33 1.47
CA PHE A 55 -8.56 -31.05 2.19
C PHE A 55 -9.60 -30.50 1.21
N ASN A 56 -10.86 -30.85 1.43
CA ASN A 56 -11.90 -30.37 0.53
C ASN A 56 -12.17 -28.89 0.70
N ARG A 57 -12.16 -28.40 1.95
CA ARG A 57 -12.50 -27.03 2.27
C ARG A 57 -11.60 -26.45 3.35
N ALA A 58 -11.39 -25.16 3.29
CA ALA A 58 -10.66 -24.38 4.28
C ALA A 58 -11.40 -23.09 4.61
N MET A 59 -11.53 -22.76 5.87
CA MET A 59 -12.19 -21.57 6.38
C MET A 59 -11.19 -20.77 7.21
N LEU A 60 -11.09 -19.48 6.93
CA LEU A 60 -10.20 -18.58 7.67
C LEU A 60 -11.00 -17.69 8.61
N PHE A 61 -10.59 -17.66 9.85
CA PHE A 61 -11.01 -16.68 10.85
C PHE A 61 -9.81 -15.87 11.31
N LEU A 62 -9.97 -14.56 11.49
CA LEU A 62 -8.93 -13.69 12.04
C LEU A 62 -9.38 -13.05 13.34
N ALA A 63 -8.44 -12.92 14.27
CA ALA A 63 -8.65 -12.21 15.53
C ALA A 63 -8.63 -10.70 15.30
N SER A 64 -9.61 -10.00 15.87
CA SER A 64 -9.72 -8.54 15.84
C SER A 64 -10.19 -8.04 17.20
N GLY A 65 -9.25 -7.57 18.03
CA GLY A 65 -9.51 -7.24 19.42
C GLY A 65 -9.89 -8.48 20.22
N ASP A 66 -11.05 -8.46 20.87
CA ASP A 66 -11.63 -9.55 21.66
C ASP A 66 -12.53 -10.50 20.85
N LYS A 67 -12.49 -10.43 19.54
CA LYS A 67 -13.38 -11.18 18.64
C LYS A 67 -12.61 -11.95 17.58
N LEU A 68 -13.09 -13.14 17.28
CA LEU A 68 -12.70 -13.96 16.14
C LEU A 68 -13.76 -13.79 15.04
N LYS A 69 -13.35 -13.36 13.85
CA LYS A 69 -14.26 -13.07 12.73
C LYS A 69 -13.93 -13.90 11.51
N GLY A 70 -14.94 -14.49 10.90
CA GLY A 70 -14.81 -15.16 9.61
C GLY A 70 -14.36 -14.19 8.51
N GLN A 71 -13.47 -14.66 7.65
CA GLN A 71 -12.90 -13.86 6.56
C GLN A 71 -13.33 -14.38 5.21
N PHE A 72 -12.94 -15.59 4.88
CA PHE A 72 -13.32 -16.24 3.64
C PHE A 72 -13.27 -17.77 3.75
N TRP A 73 -13.98 -18.37 2.83
CA TRP A 73 -14.09 -19.80 2.62
C TRP A 73 -13.40 -20.19 1.31
N LEU A 74 -12.71 -21.30 1.29
CA LEU A 74 -12.10 -21.85 0.09
C LEU A 74 -12.51 -23.32 -0.06
N GLY A 75 -12.93 -23.69 -1.26
CA GLY A 75 -13.38 -25.03 -1.61
C GLY A 75 -14.87 -25.10 -1.92
N PRO A 76 -15.34 -26.25 -2.45
CA PRO A 76 -16.71 -26.42 -2.94
C PRO A 76 -17.76 -26.42 -1.82
N ALA A 77 -18.91 -25.83 -2.10
CA ALA A 77 -20.06 -25.87 -1.22
C ALA A 77 -20.85 -27.18 -1.32
N SER A 78 -20.79 -27.86 -2.47
CA SER A 78 -21.51 -29.10 -2.78
C SER A 78 -20.68 -30.07 -3.59
N GLY A 79 -21.15 -31.34 -3.70
CA GLY A 79 -20.52 -32.34 -4.55
C GLY A 79 -20.50 -31.97 -6.03
N ASP A 80 -21.59 -31.39 -6.54
CA ASP A 80 -21.70 -30.99 -7.95
C ASP A 80 -20.70 -29.85 -8.28
N GLU A 81 -20.51 -28.94 -7.36
CA GLU A 81 -19.50 -27.87 -7.48
C GLU A 81 -18.09 -28.44 -7.42
N ALA A 82 -17.86 -29.42 -6.52
CA ALA A 82 -16.57 -30.10 -6.40
C ALA A 82 -16.17 -30.77 -7.72
N ASP A 83 -17.08 -31.49 -8.35
CA ASP A 83 -16.84 -32.14 -9.63
C ASP A 83 -16.44 -31.12 -10.73
N SER A 84 -17.04 -29.97 -10.71
CA SER A 84 -16.75 -28.88 -11.65
C SER A 84 -15.37 -28.29 -11.40
N ILE A 85 -15.04 -27.95 -10.15
CA ILE A 85 -13.75 -27.39 -9.73
C ILE A 85 -12.62 -28.40 -9.99
N TRP A 86 -12.80 -29.66 -9.55
CA TRP A 86 -11.76 -30.68 -9.67
C TRP A 86 -11.48 -31.08 -11.13
N ARG A 87 -12.49 -31.03 -12.01
CA ARG A 87 -12.30 -31.23 -13.45
C ARG A 87 -11.41 -30.16 -14.04
N VAL A 88 -11.60 -28.89 -13.68
CA VAL A 88 -10.74 -27.77 -14.11
C VAL A 88 -9.31 -27.95 -13.56
N LEU A 89 -9.19 -28.20 -12.25
CA LEU A 89 -7.90 -28.36 -11.59
C LEU A 89 -7.11 -29.61 -12.02
N SER A 90 -7.78 -30.62 -12.59
CA SER A 90 -7.15 -31.85 -13.11
C SER A 90 -6.71 -31.71 -14.57
N THR A 91 -6.92 -30.57 -15.21
CA THR A 91 -6.49 -30.32 -16.59
C THR A 91 -4.96 -30.33 -16.65
N PRO A 92 -4.34 -31.16 -17.55
CA PRO A 92 -2.89 -31.18 -17.67
C PRO A 92 -2.32 -29.80 -18.04
N GLY A 93 -1.32 -29.35 -17.29
CA GLY A 93 -0.65 -28.06 -17.53
C GLY A 93 -1.12 -26.90 -16.62
N ILE A 94 -2.17 -27.09 -15.82
CA ILE A 94 -2.52 -26.10 -14.79
C ILE A 94 -1.51 -26.17 -13.65
N GLY A 95 -0.78 -25.08 -13.46
CA GLY A 95 0.17 -24.91 -12.37
C GLY A 95 -0.50 -24.35 -11.10
N TYR A 96 0.29 -24.27 -10.03
CA TYR A 96 -0.21 -23.81 -8.75
C TYR A 96 -0.59 -22.30 -8.76
N LEU A 97 0.06 -21.50 -9.60
CA LEU A 97 -0.23 -20.07 -9.74
C LEU A 97 -1.60 -19.83 -10.37
N GLU A 98 -1.97 -20.61 -11.38
CA GLU A 98 -3.28 -20.52 -12.03
C GLU A 98 -4.40 -20.88 -11.04
N ILE A 99 -4.15 -21.82 -10.14
CA ILE A 99 -5.11 -22.18 -9.07
C ILE A 99 -5.29 -21.02 -8.10
N ILE A 100 -4.21 -20.35 -7.71
CA ILE A 100 -4.26 -19.17 -6.83
C ILE A 100 -5.04 -18.02 -7.48
N GLU A 101 -4.78 -17.75 -8.76
CA GLU A 101 -5.49 -16.69 -9.50
C GLU A 101 -6.98 -17.00 -9.66
N HIS A 102 -7.31 -18.26 -9.93
CA HIS A 102 -8.71 -18.71 -9.98
C HIS A 102 -9.41 -18.48 -8.64
N ASN A 103 -8.80 -18.91 -7.53
CA ASN A 103 -9.33 -18.73 -6.19
C ASN A 103 -9.46 -17.24 -5.81
N ARG A 104 -8.53 -16.39 -6.24
CA ARG A 104 -8.62 -14.93 -6.07
C ARG A 104 -9.83 -14.37 -6.80
N SER A 105 -10.02 -14.73 -8.06
CA SER A 105 -11.17 -14.30 -8.86
C SER A 105 -12.50 -14.70 -8.23
N LEU A 106 -12.58 -15.91 -7.66
CA LEU A 106 -13.78 -16.35 -6.93
C LEU A 106 -14.07 -15.49 -5.71
N LEU A 107 -13.05 -15.15 -4.91
CA LEU A 107 -13.21 -14.29 -3.75
C LEU A 107 -13.62 -12.84 -4.12
N GLU A 108 -13.06 -12.29 -5.20
CA GLU A 108 -13.35 -10.94 -5.69
C GLU A 108 -14.77 -10.83 -6.28
N SER A 109 -15.29 -11.90 -6.91
CA SER A 109 -16.63 -11.90 -7.50
C SER A 109 -17.76 -11.73 -6.48
N GLN A 110 -17.48 -11.88 -5.19
CA GLN A 110 -18.47 -11.87 -4.08
C GLN A 110 -19.68 -12.79 -4.29
N ALA A 111 -19.62 -13.69 -5.26
CA ALA A 111 -20.71 -14.59 -5.60
C ALA A 111 -20.90 -15.70 -4.56
N ASP A 112 -19.86 -15.94 -3.74
CA ASP A 112 -19.86 -17.02 -2.77
C ASP A 112 -20.75 -16.71 -1.55
N THR A 113 -21.88 -17.41 -1.49
CA THR A 113 -22.84 -17.32 -0.39
C THR A 113 -22.24 -17.81 0.94
N LEU A 114 -21.31 -18.77 0.89
CA LEU A 114 -20.68 -19.32 2.10
C LEU A 114 -19.69 -18.34 2.71
N THR A 115 -18.90 -17.65 1.91
CA THR A 115 -18.03 -16.58 2.41
C THR A 115 -18.85 -15.45 3.07
N LYS A 116 -20.03 -15.12 2.53
CA LYS A 116 -20.91 -14.13 3.16
C LYS A 116 -21.41 -14.61 4.52
N ARG A 117 -21.91 -15.85 4.60
CA ARG A 117 -22.34 -16.45 5.88
C ARG A 117 -21.19 -16.53 6.88
N LEU A 118 -20.00 -16.92 6.43
CA LEU A 118 -18.81 -17.00 7.29
C LEU A 118 -18.43 -15.63 7.87
N LYS A 119 -18.50 -14.55 7.07
CA LYS A 119 -18.20 -13.17 7.53
C LYS A 119 -19.17 -12.65 8.59
N GLU A 120 -20.39 -13.20 8.64
CA GLU A 120 -21.38 -12.89 9.68
C GLU A 120 -21.06 -13.61 11.00
N MET A 121 -20.25 -14.66 10.97
CA MET A 121 -19.87 -15.39 12.17
C MET A 121 -18.80 -14.63 12.96
N VAL A 122 -19.13 -14.37 14.22
CA VAL A 122 -18.27 -13.65 15.15
C VAL A 122 -18.28 -14.36 16.50
N TYR A 123 -17.14 -14.82 16.94
CA TYR A 123 -16.98 -15.49 18.22
C TYR A 123 -16.17 -14.62 19.18
N PRO A 124 -16.58 -14.49 20.45
CA PRO A 124 -15.80 -13.78 21.44
C PRO A 124 -14.56 -14.60 21.85
N LEU A 125 -13.44 -13.90 22.04
CA LEU A 125 -12.23 -14.46 22.60
C LEU A 125 -12.16 -14.20 24.12
N GLY A 126 -11.59 -15.14 24.89
CA GLY A 126 -11.41 -14.97 26.33
C GLY A 126 -12.62 -15.29 27.20
N GLN A 127 -13.65 -15.95 26.68
CA GLN A 127 -14.76 -16.47 27.49
C GLN A 127 -14.34 -17.67 28.35
N SER A 128 -15.06 -17.83 29.47
CA SER A 128 -14.82 -18.95 30.40
C SER A 128 -15.27 -20.31 29.82
N ASN A 129 -16.20 -20.33 28.87
CA ASN A 129 -16.70 -21.51 28.16
C ASN A 129 -16.72 -21.21 26.64
N PRO A 130 -15.56 -21.26 25.96
CA PRO A 130 -15.51 -21.01 24.53
C PRO A 130 -16.13 -22.18 23.76
N LEU A 131 -16.96 -21.86 22.75
CA LEU A 131 -17.42 -22.84 21.76
C LEU A 131 -16.38 -23.00 20.64
N ILE A 132 -16.37 -24.14 19.96
CA ILE A 132 -15.68 -24.30 18.70
C ILE A 132 -16.42 -23.45 17.63
N PRO A 133 -15.73 -22.55 16.90
CA PRO A 133 -14.31 -22.50 16.61
C PRO A 133 -13.37 -21.90 17.68
N SER A 134 -13.82 -21.02 18.57
CA SER A 134 -12.89 -20.26 19.44
C SER A 134 -12.15 -21.09 20.54
N LEU A 135 -12.57 -22.34 20.74
CA LEU A 135 -11.96 -23.22 21.76
C LEU A 135 -10.48 -23.56 21.43
N ALA A 136 -10.16 -23.81 20.16
CA ALA A 136 -8.78 -24.11 19.75
C ALA A 136 -7.82 -22.95 20.05
N LEU A 137 -8.32 -21.72 19.95
CA LEU A 137 -7.56 -20.51 20.30
C LEU A 137 -7.41 -20.35 21.82
N ALA A 138 -8.43 -20.71 22.58
CA ALA A 138 -8.39 -20.62 24.04
C ALA A 138 -7.43 -21.65 24.65
N SER A 139 -7.46 -22.90 24.15
CA SER A 139 -6.54 -23.97 24.54
C SER A 139 -5.15 -23.83 23.93
N ARG A 140 -5.03 -23.06 22.84
CA ARG A 140 -3.82 -22.96 21.98
C ARG A 140 -3.38 -24.30 21.40
N GLU A 141 -4.32 -25.20 21.21
CA GLU A 141 -4.09 -26.53 20.70
C GLU A 141 -4.89 -26.79 19.44
N ILE A 142 -4.39 -27.68 18.61
CA ILE A 142 -5.12 -28.17 17.45
C ILE A 142 -6.23 -29.08 17.95
N ILE A 143 -7.45 -28.87 17.45
CA ILE A 143 -8.61 -29.66 17.82
C ILE A 143 -9.11 -30.41 16.59
N LEU A 144 -9.12 -31.74 16.66
CA LEU A 144 -9.80 -32.60 15.70
C LEU A 144 -11.14 -33.01 16.28
N VAL A 145 -12.22 -32.52 15.69
CA VAL A 145 -13.60 -32.95 16.00
C VAL A 145 -13.96 -34.07 15.05
N ARG A 146 -14.40 -35.22 15.58
CA ARG A 146 -14.77 -36.40 14.80
C ARG A 146 -16.26 -36.70 14.77
N ASP A 147 -17.01 -36.18 15.73
CA ASP A 147 -18.47 -36.38 15.86
C ASP A 147 -19.09 -35.03 16.30
N ALA A 148 -19.09 -34.08 15.39
CA ALA A 148 -19.52 -32.71 15.68
C ALA A 148 -20.97 -32.59 16.10
N ARG A 149 -21.84 -33.50 15.67
CA ARG A 149 -23.27 -33.51 16.06
C ARG A 149 -23.50 -33.85 17.53
N ASN A 150 -22.62 -34.66 18.08
CA ASN A 150 -22.70 -35.09 19.48
C ASN A 150 -21.71 -34.33 20.38
N GLU A 151 -20.94 -33.39 19.83
CA GLU A 151 -19.98 -32.56 20.58
C GLU A 151 -20.68 -31.27 21.09
N PRO A 152 -20.92 -31.16 22.39
CA PRO A 152 -21.68 -30.03 22.97
C PRO A 152 -20.96 -28.69 22.85
N LEU A 153 -19.63 -28.71 22.60
CA LEU A 153 -18.83 -27.49 22.47
C LEU A 153 -18.82 -26.94 21.05
N VAL A 154 -19.42 -27.63 20.06
CA VAL A 154 -19.54 -27.12 18.69
C VAL A 154 -20.68 -26.13 18.61
N ASP A 155 -20.43 -24.96 18.02
CA ASP A 155 -21.48 -23.98 17.77
C ASP A 155 -22.49 -24.52 16.75
N PRO A 156 -23.80 -24.57 17.09
CA PRO A 156 -24.81 -25.13 16.21
C PRO A 156 -24.95 -24.42 14.86
N GLY A 157 -24.80 -23.09 14.83
CA GLY A 157 -24.85 -22.30 13.61
C GLY A 157 -23.65 -22.58 12.71
N PHE A 158 -22.47 -22.78 13.28
CA PHE A 158 -21.29 -23.21 12.56
C PHE A 158 -21.49 -24.62 11.98
N LEU A 159 -21.96 -25.57 12.79
CA LEU A 159 -22.23 -26.94 12.35
C LEU A 159 -23.22 -27.00 11.18
N GLU A 160 -24.31 -26.23 11.26
CA GLU A 160 -25.28 -26.11 10.17
C GLU A 160 -24.65 -25.59 8.88
N MET A 161 -23.73 -24.61 8.99
CA MET A 161 -23.05 -24.05 7.84
C MET A 161 -22.08 -25.03 7.17
N ILE A 162 -21.26 -25.73 7.96
CA ILE A 162 -20.26 -26.64 7.41
C ILE A 162 -20.84 -27.99 6.96
N GLY A 163 -21.89 -28.47 7.62
CA GLY A 163 -22.62 -29.69 7.27
C GLY A 163 -21.79 -30.99 7.30
N THR A 164 -20.74 -31.05 8.12
CA THR A 164 -19.89 -32.22 8.29
C THR A 164 -19.69 -32.56 9.76
N ASP A 165 -19.48 -33.85 10.06
CA ASP A 165 -19.24 -34.32 11.41
C ASP A 165 -17.76 -34.34 11.80
N GLU A 166 -16.84 -34.28 10.82
CA GLU A 166 -15.42 -34.26 11.07
C GLU A 166 -14.76 -32.99 10.51
N PHE A 167 -14.03 -32.27 11.34
CA PHE A 167 -13.25 -31.12 10.95
C PHE A 167 -12.06 -30.86 11.88
N LEU A 168 -11.04 -30.15 11.38
CA LEU A 168 -9.81 -29.84 12.07
C LEU A 168 -9.68 -28.33 12.28
N CYS A 169 -9.50 -27.91 13.54
CA CYS A 169 -9.26 -26.52 13.92
C CYS A 169 -7.76 -26.31 14.17
N ILE A 170 -7.16 -25.35 13.48
CA ILE A 170 -5.75 -25.03 13.58
C ILE A 170 -5.59 -23.59 14.05
N PRO A 171 -5.15 -23.34 15.29
CA PRO A 171 -4.94 -22.00 15.79
C PRO A 171 -3.74 -21.34 15.10
N LEU A 172 -3.91 -20.08 14.70
CA LEU A 172 -2.85 -19.24 14.16
C LEU A 172 -2.25 -18.41 15.31
N LEU A 173 -1.10 -18.85 15.78
CA LEU A 173 -0.42 -18.29 16.94
C LEU A 173 0.98 -17.83 16.56
N ALA A 174 1.42 -16.70 17.11
CA ALA A 174 2.82 -16.30 17.07
C ALA A 174 3.15 -15.43 18.28
N HIS A 175 4.32 -15.65 18.89
CA HIS A 175 4.81 -14.85 20.03
C HIS A 175 3.77 -14.65 21.15
N GLN A 176 3.00 -15.69 21.49
CA GLN A 176 1.91 -15.67 22.46
C GLN A 176 0.65 -14.87 22.04
N GLU A 177 0.64 -14.20 20.91
CA GLU A 177 -0.56 -13.54 20.37
C GLU A 177 -1.46 -14.57 19.66
N ILE A 178 -2.77 -14.40 19.85
CA ILE A 178 -3.81 -15.13 19.11
C ILE A 178 -4.13 -14.31 17.88
N LEU A 179 -3.93 -14.86 16.68
CA LEU A 179 -4.01 -14.15 15.41
C LEU A 179 -5.22 -14.57 14.57
N GLY A 180 -5.68 -15.80 14.76
CA GLY A 180 -6.80 -16.36 14.02
C GLY A 180 -6.83 -17.87 14.08
N GLU A 181 -7.59 -18.47 13.17
CA GLU A 181 -7.80 -19.91 13.07
C GLU A 181 -8.07 -20.32 11.63
N ILE A 182 -7.55 -21.46 11.22
CA ILE A 182 -7.93 -22.15 9.98
C ILE A 182 -8.71 -23.39 10.36
N ILE A 183 -9.89 -23.58 9.76
CA ILE A 183 -10.67 -24.79 9.92
C ILE A 183 -10.67 -25.54 8.59
N LEU A 184 -10.40 -26.83 8.64
CA LEU A 184 -10.28 -27.71 7.48
C LEU A 184 -11.25 -28.87 7.60
N ASP A 185 -11.83 -29.30 6.49
CA ASP A 185 -12.66 -30.49 6.44
C ASP A 185 -12.56 -31.27 5.14
N ASN A 186 -13.11 -32.49 5.16
CA ASN A 186 -13.25 -33.38 4.03
C ASN A 186 -14.74 -33.70 3.76
N ALA A 187 -15.63 -32.71 3.87
CA ALA A 187 -17.06 -32.91 3.80
C ALA A 187 -17.56 -33.57 2.51
N ILE A 188 -16.86 -33.40 1.41
CA ILE A 188 -17.22 -33.96 0.09
C ILE A 188 -16.73 -35.39 -0.04
N THR A 189 -15.42 -35.60 0.16
CA THR A 189 -14.80 -36.95 0.01
C THR A 189 -15.06 -37.86 1.19
N LYS A 190 -15.39 -37.29 2.36
CA LYS A 190 -15.56 -37.99 3.63
C LYS A 190 -14.35 -38.85 4.02
N LEU A 191 -13.18 -38.51 3.51
CA LEU A 191 -11.94 -39.17 3.89
C LEU A 191 -11.56 -38.73 5.31
N PRO A 192 -11.19 -39.66 6.21
CA PRO A 192 -10.81 -39.31 7.58
C PRO A 192 -9.51 -38.52 7.60
N VAL A 193 -9.42 -37.55 8.49
CA VAL A 193 -8.20 -36.75 8.74
C VAL A 193 -7.16 -37.63 9.42
N LYS A 194 -5.99 -37.79 8.78
CA LYS A 194 -4.88 -38.62 9.28
C LYS A 194 -3.93 -37.79 10.14
N SER A 195 -3.19 -38.46 11.02
CA SER A 195 -2.19 -37.79 11.87
C SER A 195 -1.16 -36.99 11.07
N ARG A 196 -0.72 -37.52 9.92
CA ARG A 196 0.20 -36.79 9.03
C ARG A 196 -0.40 -35.50 8.47
N ASP A 197 -1.69 -35.52 8.12
CA ASP A 197 -2.38 -34.32 7.60
C ASP A 197 -2.45 -33.25 8.67
N ILE A 198 -2.65 -33.65 9.95
CA ILE A 198 -2.63 -32.73 11.10
C ILE A 198 -1.25 -32.11 11.30
N GLU A 199 -0.17 -32.90 11.24
CA GLU A 199 1.20 -32.40 11.37
C GLU A 199 1.53 -31.37 10.29
N LEU A 200 1.25 -31.69 9.03
CA LEU A 200 1.53 -30.80 7.91
C LEU A 200 0.66 -29.53 7.93
N ALA A 201 -0.63 -29.67 8.24
CA ALA A 201 -1.54 -28.53 8.38
C ALA A 201 -1.15 -27.62 9.56
N SER A 202 -0.64 -28.21 10.66
CA SER A 202 -0.12 -27.44 11.79
C SER A 202 1.09 -26.59 11.43
N LEU A 203 2.00 -27.12 10.59
CA LEU A 203 3.14 -26.35 10.08
C LEU A 203 2.68 -25.20 9.19
N CYS A 204 1.68 -25.41 8.33
CA CYS A 204 1.07 -24.33 7.55
C CYS A 204 0.45 -23.26 8.46
N GLY A 205 -0.25 -23.66 9.51
CA GLY A 205 -0.81 -22.75 10.50
C GLY A 205 0.26 -21.93 11.24
N LEU A 206 1.37 -22.56 11.62
CA LEU A 206 2.51 -21.87 12.24
C LEU A 206 3.12 -20.82 11.31
N ILE A 207 3.32 -21.17 10.05
CA ILE A 207 3.88 -20.28 9.04
C ILE A 207 2.90 -19.12 8.80
N ALA A 208 1.61 -19.38 8.61
CA ALA A 208 0.58 -18.35 8.44
C ALA A 208 0.48 -17.42 9.65
N GLY A 209 0.52 -17.97 10.87
CA GLY A 209 0.54 -17.19 12.10
C GLY A 209 1.73 -16.22 12.17
N ASN A 210 2.94 -16.72 11.93
CA ASN A 210 4.14 -15.87 11.90
C ASN A 210 4.06 -14.78 10.81
N TYR A 211 3.48 -15.09 9.65
CA TYR A 211 3.28 -14.11 8.60
C TYR A 211 2.31 -13.01 9.02
N ILE A 212 1.14 -13.37 9.58
CA ILE A 212 0.15 -12.40 10.09
C ILE A 212 0.80 -11.50 11.15
N TYR A 213 1.55 -12.08 12.08
CA TYR A 213 2.24 -11.36 13.13
C TYR A 213 3.23 -10.33 12.56
N THR A 214 4.06 -10.76 11.61
CA THR A 214 5.05 -9.89 10.95
C THR A 214 4.36 -8.76 10.18
N ALA A 215 3.28 -9.04 9.46
CA ALA A 215 2.51 -8.03 8.74
C ALA A 215 1.88 -7.01 9.70
N ASN A 216 1.33 -7.47 10.83
CA ASN A 216 0.79 -6.60 11.86
C ASN A 216 1.87 -5.72 12.52
N LEU A 217 3.07 -6.27 12.78
CA LEU A 217 4.20 -5.51 13.29
C LEU A 217 4.65 -4.43 12.31
N GLN A 218 4.77 -4.76 11.02
CA GLN A 218 5.13 -3.79 9.98
C GLN A 218 4.11 -2.65 9.93
N LYS A 219 2.82 -2.97 10.00
CA LYS A 219 1.75 -1.97 10.06
C LYS A 219 1.87 -1.09 11.30
N ARG A 220 2.07 -1.69 12.49
CA ARG A 220 2.26 -0.92 13.75
C ARG A 220 3.48 -0.01 13.67
N ILE A 221 4.62 -0.48 13.12
CA ILE A 221 5.83 0.34 12.93
C ILE A 221 5.55 1.49 11.96
N PHE A 222 4.83 1.23 10.88
CA PHE A 222 4.44 2.27 9.93
C PHE A 222 3.56 3.34 10.58
N ASP A 223 2.55 2.93 11.35
CA ASP A 223 1.65 3.83 12.07
C ASP A 223 2.41 4.65 13.14
N MET A 224 3.33 4.02 13.89
CA MET A 224 4.18 4.74 14.86
C MET A 224 5.10 5.75 14.18
N LYS A 225 5.73 5.39 13.06
CA LYS A 225 6.53 6.35 12.27
C LYS A 225 5.69 7.53 11.78
N ARG A 226 4.45 7.26 11.36
CA ARG A 226 3.50 8.30 10.95
C ARG A 226 3.15 9.25 12.10
N VAL A 227 2.87 8.71 13.29
CA VAL A 227 2.57 9.51 14.49
C VAL A 227 3.79 10.33 14.94
N ALA A 228 4.99 9.74 14.93
CA ALA A 228 6.22 10.46 15.25
C ALA A 228 6.47 11.63 14.28
N ALA A 229 6.33 11.38 12.97
CA ALA A 229 6.42 12.44 11.96
C ALA A 229 5.36 13.53 12.18
N MET A 230 4.14 13.18 12.59
CA MET A 230 3.11 14.16 12.96
C MET A 230 3.49 14.99 14.19
N GLY A 231 4.17 14.39 15.18
CA GLY A 231 4.69 15.12 16.35
C GLY A 231 5.73 16.17 15.98
N GLU A 232 6.71 15.80 15.15
CA GLU A 232 7.70 16.74 14.62
C GLU A 232 7.04 17.84 13.78
N MET A 233 6.03 17.49 12.98
CA MET A 233 5.19 18.43 12.24
C MET A 233 4.52 19.46 13.14
N ALA A 234 3.90 19.02 14.23
CA ALA A 234 3.18 19.92 15.15
C ALA A 234 4.13 20.96 15.76
N MET A 235 5.34 20.54 16.12
CA MET A 235 6.36 21.42 16.68
C MET A 235 6.84 22.44 15.63
N PHE A 236 7.11 21.99 14.41
CA PHE A 236 7.53 22.87 13.31
C PHE A 236 6.42 23.89 12.95
N VAL A 237 5.17 23.44 12.78
CA VAL A 237 4.03 24.30 12.45
C VAL A 237 3.79 25.34 13.55
N THR A 238 3.89 24.93 14.82
CA THR A 238 3.77 25.85 15.96
C THR A 238 4.83 26.94 15.88
N HIS A 239 6.06 26.60 15.52
CA HIS A 239 7.15 27.57 15.36
C HIS A 239 6.90 28.52 14.19
N GLN A 240 6.44 27.99 13.04
CA GLN A 240 6.15 28.78 11.84
C GLN A 240 4.93 29.69 11.99
N LEU A 241 3.95 29.33 12.82
CA LEU A 241 2.79 30.18 13.12
C LEU A 241 3.08 31.19 14.23
N ARG A 242 3.96 30.88 15.19
CA ARG A 242 4.32 31.81 16.27
C ARG A 242 4.94 33.09 15.73
N ASN A 243 5.82 33.00 14.71
CA ASN A 243 6.52 34.16 14.17
C ASN A 243 5.57 35.21 13.57
N PRO A 244 4.66 34.87 12.62
CA PRO A 244 3.68 35.84 12.11
C PRO A 244 2.74 36.36 13.19
N ILE A 245 2.35 35.52 14.18
CA ILE A 245 1.49 35.97 15.30
C ILE A 245 2.19 37.06 16.11
N VAL A 246 3.48 36.88 16.43
CA VAL A 246 4.25 37.90 17.16
C VAL A 246 4.40 39.17 16.34
N THR A 247 4.67 39.05 15.04
CA THR A 247 4.76 40.19 14.10
C THR A 247 3.43 40.95 14.05
N ILE A 248 2.29 40.24 13.87
CA ILE A 248 0.97 40.81 13.88
C ILE A 248 0.71 41.54 15.18
N GLY A 249 0.98 40.91 16.33
CA GLY A 249 0.81 41.51 17.67
C GLY A 249 1.55 42.85 17.78
N GLY A 250 2.83 42.87 17.44
CA GLY A 250 3.65 44.09 17.50
C GLY A 250 3.14 45.23 16.60
N PHE A 251 2.60 44.93 15.41
CA PHE A 251 2.02 45.94 14.52
C PHE A 251 0.63 46.35 14.99
N VAL A 252 -0.15 45.49 15.60
CA VAL A 252 -1.45 45.86 16.25
C VAL A 252 -1.22 46.82 17.41
N ASP A 253 -0.21 46.57 18.26
CA ASP A 253 0.13 47.51 19.37
C ASP A 253 0.52 48.87 18.83
N GLN A 254 1.32 48.97 17.77
CA GLN A 254 1.65 50.25 17.12
C GLN A 254 0.41 50.96 16.55
N LEU A 255 -0.60 50.22 16.05
CA LEU A 255 -1.84 50.82 15.54
C LEU A 255 -2.72 51.46 16.62
N GLN A 256 -2.50 51.13 17.89
CA GLN A 256 -3.20 51.72 19.03
C GLN A 256 -2.72 53.18 19.31
N ASP A 257 -1.54 53.57 18.78
CA ASP A 257 -1.05 54.94 18.96
C ASP A 257 -1.93 55.92 18.12
N PRO A 258 -2.67 56.86 18.81
CA PRO A 258 -3.50 57.83 18.10
C PRO A 258 -2.70 58.81 17.24
N LYS A 259 -1.40 58.99 17.53
CA LYS A 259 -0.48 59.92 16.84
C LYS A 259 0.22 59.24 15.64
N LEU A 260 -0.04 57.97 15.38
CA LEU A 260 0.58 57.22 14.27
C LEU A 260 0.19 57.86 12.93
N ALA A 261 1.18 58.28 12.12
CA ALA A 261 0.99 58.87 10.82
C ALA A 261 0.19 57.91 9.89
N ARG A 262 -0.73 58.47 9.09
CA ARG A 262 -1.64 57.74 8.21
C ARG A 262 -0.89 56.77 7.24
N SER A 263 0.26 57.18 6.74
CA SER A 263 1.12 56.36 5.87
C SER A 263 1.67 55.12 6.62
N LYS A 264 2.15 55.28 7.87
CA LYS A 264 2.62 54.19 8.72
C LYS A 264 1.47 53.23 9.08
N ARG A 265 0.28 53.80 9.39
CA ARG A 265 -0.93 52.99 9.68
C ARG A 265 -1.29 52.10 8.48
N LYS A 266 -1.29 52.65 7.23
CA LYS A 266 -1.54 51.89 6.04
C LYS A 266 -0.50 50.81 5.82
N ARG A 267 0.79 51.06 6.06
CA ARG A 267 1.87 50.11 5.95
C ARG A 267 1.73 48.97 6.95
N ASN A 268 1.44 49.29 8.24
CA ASN A 268 1.25 48.30 9.28
C ASN A 268 0.10 47.36 8.97
N LEU A 269 -1.04 47.90 8.51
CA LEU A 269 -2.18 47.09 8.05
C LEU A 269 -1.82 46.16 6.87
N GLN A 270 -0.98 46.65 5.95
CA GLN A 270 -0.52 45.80 4.85
C GLN A 270 0.37 44.66 5.33
N ILE A 271 1.30 44.90 6.25
CA ILE A 271 2.15 43.87 6.84
C ILE A 271 1.29 42.81 7.56
N ILE A 272 0.34 43.24 8.38
CA ILE A 272 -0.58 42.31 9.07
C ILE A 272 -1.33 41.43 8.05
N ARG A 273 -1.84 42.02 6.96
CA ARG A 273 -2.53 41.27 5.92
C ARG A 273 -1.63 40.24 5.23
N ASP A 274 -0.38 40.61 4.95
CA ASP A 274 0.58 39.74 4.30
C ASP A 274 1.00 38.59 5.21
N GLU A 275 1.15 38.81 6.53
CA GLU A 275 1.39 37.76 7.51
C GLU A 275 0.21 36.78 7.63
N ILE A 276 -1.03 37.29 7.65
CA ILE A 276 -2.24 36.44 7.66
C ILE A 276 -2.28 35.53 6.43
N ARG A 277 -2.04 36.09 5.23
CA ARG A 277 -1.96 35.31 4.00
C ARG A 277 -0.83 34.27 4.02
N GLY A 278 0.29 34.61 4.68
CA GLY A 278 1.37 33.67 4.94
C GLY A 278 0.91 32.47 5.77
N MET A 279 0.18 32.72 6.87
CA MET A 279 -0.38 31.68 7.73
C MET A 279 -1.40 30.80 6.99
N GLU A 280 -2.29 31.38 6.18
CA GLU A 280 -3.23 30.63 5.35
C GLU A 280 -2.51 29.68 4.40
N LYS A 281 -1.42 30.11 3.76
CA LYS A 281 -0.59 29.27 2.88
C LYS A 281 0.07 28.12 3.65
N ILE A 282 0.52 28.35 4.88
CA ILE A 282 1.10 27.33 5.75
C ILE A 282 0.05 26.23 6.03
N LEU A 283 -1.14 26.64 6.47
CA LEU A 283 -2.24 25.73 6.82
C LEU A 283 -2.72 24.94 5.59
N LEU A 284 -2.83 25.59 4.42
CA LEU A 284 -3.24 24.92 3.17
C LEU A 284 -2.23 23.85 2.77
N ARG A 285 -0.92 24.16 2.76
CA ARG A 285 0.14 23.18 2.42
C ARG A 285 0.19 22.02 3.39
N LEU A 286 -0.01 22.27 4.68
CA LEU A 286 -0.11 21.23 5.70
C LEU A 286 -1.30 20.31 5.43
N SER A 287 -2.47 20.88 5.16
CA SER A 287 -3.69 20.14 4.82
C SER A 287 -3.50 19.27 3.57
N GLN A 288 -2.88 19.82 2.52
CA GLN A 288 -2.57 19.08 1.30
C GLN A 288 -1.61 17.91 1.58
N PHE A 289 -0.55 18.14 2.36
CA PHE A 289 0.40 17.10 2.72
C PHE A 289 -0.24 15.97 3.54
N LEU A 290 -1.16 16.26 4.47
CA LEU A 290 -1.83 15.28 5.31
C LEU A 290 -2.88 14.45 4.55
N ARG A 291 -3.52 15.02 3.53
CA ARG A 291 -4.63 14.42 2.78
C ARG A 291 -4.23 13.77 1.45
N VAL A 292 -3.01 13.29 1.31
CA VAL A 292 -2.65 12.53 0.09
C VAL A 292 -3.36 11.17 0.14
N GLU A 293 -4.61 11.15 -0.26
CA GLU A 293 -5.36 9.96 -0.63
C GLU A 293 -5.37 9.94 -2.18
N VAL A 294 -4.41 9.24 -2.76
CA VAL A 294 -4.36 9.04 -4.22
C VAL A 294 -5.57 8.17 -4.58
N LYS A 295 -6.44 8.73 -5.42
CA LYS A 295 -7.58 8.00 -5.98
C LYS A 295 -7.10 6.92 -6.94
N GLU A 296 -7.99 6.04 -7.33
CA GLU A 296 -7.69 5.01 -8.33
C GLU A 296 -7.01 5.64 -9.56
N PRO A 297 -5.87 5.07 -10.00
CA PRO A 297 -5.11 5.61 -11.09
C PRO A 297 -5.91 5.53 -12.40
N MET A 298 -6.05 6.66 -13.09
CA MET A 298 -6.71 6.75 -14.36
C MET A 298 -5.72 7.11 -15.48
N PRO A 299 -6.01 6.76 -16.75
CA PRO A 299 -5.18 7.16 -17.88
C PRO A 299 -5.21 8.69 -18.05
N VAL A 300 -4.03 9.33 -18.07
CA VAL A 300 -3.89 10.78 -18.21
C VAL A 300 -2.86 11.11 -19.29
N ASP A 301 -3.21 11.99 -20.23
CA ASP A 301 -2.25 12.52 -21.20
C ASP A 301 -1.28 13.50 -20.50
N VAL A 302 0.01 13.22 -20.58
CA VAL A 302 1.05 14.05 -19.97
C VAL A 302 1.08 15.46 -20.53
N ARG A 303 0.63 15.67 -21.78
CA ARG A 303 0.53 17.00 -22.39
C ARG A 303 -0.43 17.91 -21.63
N GLU A 304 -1.55 17.35 -21.15
CA GLU A 304 -2.51 18.10 -20.35
C GLU A 304 -1.90 18.52 -19.01
N LEU A 305 -1.15 17.62 -18.36
CA LEU A 305 -0.42 17.94 -17.12
C LEU A 305 0.62 19.04 -17.36
N PHE A 306 1.39 18.95 -18.45
CA PHE A 306 2.40 19.97 -18.78
C PHE A 306 1.75 21.33 -19.06
N LYS A 307 0.66 21.35 -19.80
CA LYS A 307 -0.09 22.58 -20.07
C LYS A 307 -0.58 23.23 -18.78
N LEU A 308 -1.22 22.45 -17.91
CA LEU A 308 -1.72 22.93 -16.60
C LEU A 308 -0.61 23.59 -15.78
N VAL A 309 0.56 22.94 -15.73
CA VAL A 309 1.67 23.38 -14.87
C VAL A 309 2.41 24.59 -15.49
N THR A 310 2.60 24.61 -16.82
CA THR A 310 3.25 25.71 -17.51
C THR A 310 2.38 26.97 -17.52
N ASP A 311 1.07 26.82 -17.72
CA ASP A 311 0.14 27.99 -17.68
C ASP A 311 0.10 28.58 -16.26
N GLY A 312 0.16 27.73 -15.20
CA GLY A 312 0.26 28.20 -13.82
C GLY A 312 1.59 28.90 -13.49
N ALA A 313 2.66 28.60 -14.21
CA ALA A 313 3.98 29.19 -14.03
C ALA A 313 4.19 30.51 -14.74
N ARG A 314 3.44 30.78 -15.85
CA ARG A 314 3.57 32.00 -16.68
C ARG A 314 3.56 33.31 -15.89
N PRO A 315 2.66 33.56 -14.93
CA PRO A 315 2.66 34.82 -14.20
C PRO A 315 3.96 35.13 -13.45
N ARG A 316 4.75 34.11 -13.15
CA ARG A 316 6.03 34.25 -12.45
C ARG A 316 7.21 34.51 -13.39
N THR A 317 7.02 34.33 -14.70
CA THR A 317 8.06 34.47 -15.73
C THR A 317 7.85 35.66 -16.67
N THR A 318 6.73 36.35 -16.57
CA THR A 318 6.34 37.44 -17.49
C THR A 318 7.37 38.58 -17.49
N ASP A 319 7.94 38.92 -16.34
CA ASP A 319 8.90 40.01 -16.19
C ASP A 319 10.36 39.52 -16.01
N THR A 320 10.65 38.29 -16.42
CA THR A 320 11.98 37.67 -16.28
C THR A 320 12.45 37.08 -17.61
N ALA A 321 13.77 36.90 -17.78
CA ALA A 321 14.33 36.22 -18.95
C ALA A 321 14.35 34.68 -18.76
N VAL A 322 13.39 34.13 -18.02
CA VAL A 322 13.27 32.68 -17.78
C VAL A 322 12.46 32.06 -18.92
N SER A 323 13.04 31.03 -19.55
CA SER A 323 12.36 30.26 -20.61
C SER A 323 11.83 28.92 -20.05
N ILE A 324 10.58 28.59 -20.40
CA ILE A 324 9.98 27.28 -20.07
C ILE A 324 9.75 26.52 -21.38
N LYS A 325 10.34 25.33 -21.51
CA LYS A 325 10.14 24.42 -22.65
C LYS A 325 9.46 23.15 -22.17
N ALA A 326 8.48 22.67 -22.94
CA ALA A 326 7.79 21.40 -22.68
C ALA A 326 7.87 20.54 -23.96
N GLU A 327 8.45 19.35 -23.80
CA GLU A 327 8.68 18.40 -24.89
C GLU A 327 8.10 17.03 -24.48
N VAL A 328 7.26 16.45 -25.34
CA VAL A 328 6.71 15.12 -25.14
C VAL A 328 7.06 14.28 -26.35
N GLU A 329 7.59 13.09 -26.12
CA GLU A 329 7.92 12.13 -27.17
C GLU A 329 6.72 11.89 -28.10
N ASN A 330 6.97 11.61 -29.38
CA ASN A 330 5.94 11.45 -30.41
C ASN A 330 4.97 10.30 -30.07
N GLY A 331 3.68 10.53 -30.37
CA GLY A 331 2.58 9.60 -30.07
C GLY A 331 1.73 10.01 -28.88
N LEU A 332 0.73 9.20 -28.55
CA LEU A 332 -0.09 9.39 -27.34
C LEU A 332 0.73 8.95 -26.12
N PHE A 333 1.03 9.89 -25.23
CA PHE A 333 1.82 9.64 -24.03
C PHE A 333 0.91 9.65 -22.81
N VAL A 334 0.44 8.46 -22.42
CA VAL A 334 -0.51 8.27 -21.33
C VAL A 334 0.19 7.56 -20.15
N ILE A 335 0.02 8.10 -18.96
CA ILE A 335 0.43 7.48 -17.71
C ILE A 335 -0.81 7.11 -16.88
N LEU A 336 -0.68 6.10 -16.03
CA LEU A 336 -1.70 5.75 -15.04
C LEU A 336 -1.41 6.52 -13.74
N CYS A 337 -2.25 7.49 -13.41
CA CYS A 337 -2.05 8.30 -12.21
C CYS A 337 -3.34 8.98 -11.74
N ASP A 338 -3.29 9.58 -10.55
CA ASP A 338 -4.26 10.58 -10.12
C ASP A 338 -3.84 11.96 -10.69
N PRO A 339 -4.59 12.54 -11.63
CA PRO A 339 -4.20 13.79 -12.32
C PRO A 339 -4.09 14.99 -11.38
N VAL A 340 -4.89 15.01 -10.30
CA VAL A 340 -4.90 16.12 -9.34
C VAL A 340 -3.60 16.11 -8.52
N HIS A 341 -3.26 14.96 -7.94
CA HIS A 341 -2.07 14.85 -7.10
C HIS A 341 -0.77 14.89 -7.90
N VAL A 342 -0.72 14.26 -9.08
CA VAL A 342 0.47 14.34 -9.96
C VAL A 342 0.63 15.75 -10.55
N GLY A 343 -0.47 16.43 -10.93
CA GLY A 343 -0.43 17.85 -11.32
C GLY A 343 0.12 18.75 -10.21
N GLU A 344 -0.27 18.51 -8.95
CA GLU A 344 0.26 19.27 -7.80
C GLU A 344 1.74 18.93 -7.53
N ALA A 345 2.14 17.65 -7.68
CA ALA A 345 3.54 17.24 -7.57
C ALA A 345 4.42 17.93 -8.61
N LEU A 346 4.00 17.95 -9.87
CA LEU A 346 4.70 18.68 -10.94
C LEU A 346 4.77 20.18 -10.66
N ARG A 347 3.68 20.78 -10.16
CA ARG A 347 3.65 22.20 -9.75
C ARG A 347 4.66 22.50 -8.65
N ASN A 348 4.82 21.61 -7.68
CA ASN A 348 5.85 21.73 -6.64
C ASN A 348 7.26 21.69 -7.23
N LEU A 349 7.56 20.78 -8.16
CA LEU A 349 8.86 20.71 -8.83
C LEU A 349 9.15 21.96 -9.67
N VAL A 350 8.17 22.41 -10.48
CA VAL A 350 8.30 23.62 -11.28
C VAL A 350 8.51 24.85 -10.41
N ASN A 351 7.78 25.00 -9.32
CA ASN A 351 7.99 26.09 -8.38
C ASN A 351 9.37 26.07 -7.73
N ASN A 352 9.88 24.85 -7.41
CA ASN A 352 11.23 24.71 -6.87
C ASN A 352 12.29 25.09 -7.89
N ALA A 353 12.12 24.70 -9.15
CA ALA A 353 12.99 25.09 -10.25
C ALA A 353 12.98 26.61 -10.45
N LEU A 354 11.80 27.26 -10.55
CA LEU A 354 11.69 28.70 -10.67
C LEU A 354 12.31 29.48 -9.51
N ASP A 355 12.26 28.93 -8.29
CA ASP A 355 12.91 29.52 -7.10
C ASP A 355 14.44 29.34 -7.12
N ALA A 356 14.93 28.33 -7.84
CA ALA A 356 16.37 28.07 -7.99
C ALA A 356 16.99 28.85 -9.14
N LEU A 357 16.18 29.24 -10.13
CA LEU A 357 16.62 30.04 -11.28
C LEU A 357 16.90 31.49 -10.86
N GLY A 358 17.88 32.11 -11.51
CA GLY A 358 18.14 33.56 -11.43
C GLY A 358 17.20 34.36 -12.31
N PRO A 359 17.56 35.64 -12.56
CA PRO A 359 16.79 36.55 -13.47
C PRO A 359 16.66 36.02 -14.87
N ALA A 360 17.60 35.16 -15.32
CA ALA A 360 17.60 34.48 -16.61
C ALA A 360 17.92 33.00 -16.36
N GLY A 361 17.12 32.10 -16.97
CA GLY A 361 17.32 30.67 -16.79
C GLY A 361 16.42 29.83 -17.67
N GLN A 362 16.63 28.53 -17.64
CA GLN A 362 15.85 27.57 -18.40
C GLN A 362 15.22 26.52 -17.49
N LEU A 363 13.93 26.29 -17.69
CA LEU A 363 13.19 25.18 -17.16
C LEU A 363 12.74 24.30 -18.33
N LYS A 364 13.14 23.02 -18.31
CA LYS A 364 12.74 22.05 -19.31
C LYS A 364 11.89 20.97 -18.67
N LEU A 365 10.68 20.77 -19.19
CA LEU A 365 9.82 19.62 -18.91
C LEU A 365 9.95 18.65 -20.09
N SER A 366 10.23 17.40 -19.86
CA SER A 366 10.24 16.38 -20.92
C SER A 366 9.57 15.09 -20.45
N ALA A 367 8.92 14.41 -21.41
CA ALA A 367 8.32 13.11 -21.18
C ALA A 367 8.75 12.15 -22.28
N TYR A 368 9.27 10.98 -21.89
CA TYR A 368 9.81 9.97 -22.77
C TYR A 368 9.65 8.58 -22.17
N ARG A 369 9.83 7.53 -23.00
CA ARG A 369 9.78 6.13 -22.55
C ARG A 369 11.18 5.59 -22.33
N GLU A 370 11.31 4.79 -21.27
CA GLU A 370 12.51 3.99 -21.02
C GLU A 370 12.21 2.48 -21.17
N PRO A 371 13.23 1.67 -21.46
CA PRO A 371 13.10 0.21 -21.52
C PRO A 371 12.50 -0.35 -20.24
N GLY A 372 11.71 -1.42 -20.34
CA GLY A 372 11.05 -2.04 -19.17
C GLY A 372 9.68 -1.46 -18.83
N GLY A 373 9.03 -0.75 -19.77
CA GLY A 373 7.65 -0.28 -19.61
C GLY A 373 7.50 0.93 -18.66
N TRP A 374 8.55 1.77 -18.58
CA TRP A 374 8.51 2.99 -17.80
C TRP A 374 8.25 4.22 -18.66
N ALA A 375 7.31 5.05 -18.22
CA ALA A 375 7.15 6.42 -18.68
C ALA A 375 7.87 7.36 -17.72
N VAL A 376 8.74 8.21 -18.22
CA VAL A 376 9.54 9.15 -17.44
C VAL A 376 9.08 10.56 -17.70
N ILE A 377 8.75 11.30 -16.64
CA ILE A 377 8.57 12.75 -16.67
C ILE A 377 9.80 13.38 -16.01
N SER A 378 10.51 14.22 -16.76
CA SER A 378 11.68 14.93 -16.28
C SER A 378 11.40 16.41 -16.13
N VAL A 379 11.84 17.00 -15.01
CA VAL A 379 11.82 18.42 -14.70
C VAL A 379 13.26 18.86 -14.47
N GLN A 380 13.80 19.64 -15.39
CA GLN A 380 15.19 20.09 -15.40
C GLN A 380 15.30 21.60 -15.32
N ASP A 381 16.13 22.11 -14.44
CA ASP A 381 16.51 23.52 -14.36
C ASP A 381 18.03 23.71 -14.46
N ASN A 382 18.48 24.87 -14.89
CA ASN A 382 19.86 25.29 -14.86
C ASN A 382 20.14 26.33 -13.75
N GLY A 383 19.44 26.18 -12.62
CA GLY A 383 19.55 27.07 -11.47
C GLY A 383 20.76 26.77 -10.59
N ARG A 384 20.69 27.24 -9.34
CA ARG A 384 21.80 27.11 -8.36
C ARG A 384 22.09 25.69 -7.90
N GLY A 385 21.27 24.70 -8.26
CA GLY A 385 21.41 23.33 -7.81
C GLY A 385 21.09 23.12 -6.32
N ILE A 386 21.35 21.91 -5.84
CA ILE A 386 21.13 21.48 -4.46
C ILE A 386 22.48 21.26 -3.77
N PRO A 387 22.73 21.92 -2.63
CA PRO A 387 23.96 21.72 -1.85
C PRO A 387 24.12 20.26 -1.40
N ASN A 388 25.34 19.74 -1.47
CA ASN A 388 25.64 18.35 -1.08
C ASN A 388 25.27 18.04 0.38
N SER A 389 25.31 19.03 1.27
CA SER A 389 24.95 18.88 2.69
C SER A 389 23.51 18.48 2.93
N VAL A 390 22.59 18.78 2.00
CA VAL A 390 21.16 18.49 2.13
C VAL A 390 20.66 17.49 1.09
N LYS A 391 21.46 17.15 0.07
CA LYS A 391 21.05 16.30 -1.05
C LYS A 391 20.47 14.96 -0.62
N GLY A 392 21.05 14.31 0.40
CA GLY A 392 20.57 13.03 0.93
C GLY A 392 19.25 13.13 1.72
N LYS A 393 18.83 14.35 2.09
CA LYS A 393 17.68 14.60 2.97
C LYS A 393 16.57 15.42 2.34
N ILE A 394 16.65 15.72 1.03
CA ILE A 394 15.69 16.62 0.36
C ILE A 394 14.25 16.10 0.33
N PHE A 395 14.06 14.79 0.52
CA PHE A 395 12.74 14.15 0.60
C PHE A 395 12.26 13.98 2.05
N GLU A 396 13.07 14.35 3.04
CA GLU A 396 12.64 14.41 4.44
C GLU A 396 11.77 15.66 4.66
N ALA A 397 10.72 15.52 5.46
CA ALA A 397 9.85 16.65 5.76
C ALA A 397 10.63 17.74 6.52
N PHE A 398 10.28 19.01 6.25
CA PHE A 398 10.86 20.20 6.88
C PHE A 398 12.32 20.52 6.53
N VAL A 399 12.96 19.75 5.68
CA VAL A 399 14.27 20.09 5.12
C VAL A 399 14.10 21.13 4.03
N SER A 400 14.63 22.33 4.24
CA SER A 400 14.57 23.44 3.30
C SER A 400 15.80 24.33 3.38
N THR A 401 16.34 24.72 2.24
CA THR A 401 17.38 25.74 2.12
C THR A 401 16.83 27.15 1.96
N LYS A 402 15.50 27.29 1.88
CA LYS A 402 14.79 28.56 1.68
C LYS A 402 14.39 29.17 3.03
N GLN A 403 14.62 30.44 3.24
CA GLN A 403 14.33 31.17 4.48
C GLN A 403 12.85 31.10 4.91
N HIS A 404 11.93 30.99 3.95
CA HIS A 404 10.48 30.86 4.19
C HIS A 404 9.89 29.56 3.57
N GLY A 405 10.74 28.57 3.35
CA GLY A 405 10.34 27.28 2.78
C GLY A 405 9.95 26.30 3.87
N MET A 406 8.75 25.71 3.81
CA MET A 406 8.30 24.70 4.79
C MET A 406 8.97 23.34 4.62
N GLY A 407 9.73 23.08 3.54
CA GLY A 407 10.32 21.77 3.30
C GLY A 407 9.31 20.63 3.08
N LEU A 408 8.06 20.93 2.70
CA LEU A 408 7.00 19.93 2.47
C LEU A 408 6.79 19.59 0.98
N GLY A 409 7.33 20.39 0.05
CA GLY A 409 7.08 20.21 -1.38
C GLY A 409 7.66 18.92 -1.94
N LEU A 410 8.96 18.64 -1.72
CA LEU A 410 9.61 17.42 -2.20
C LEU A 410 9.14 16.14 -1.49
N PRO A 411 8.94 16.12 -0.15
CA PRO A 411 8.26 15.03 0.53
C PRO A 411 6.86 14.72 -0.03
N PHE A 412 6.07 15.75 -0.37
CA PHE A 412 4.78 15.57 -1.03
C PHE A 412 4.93 14.90 -2.40
N VAL A 413 5.87 15.38 -3.25
CA VAL A 413 6.16 14.77 -4.55
C VAL A 413 6.49 13.30 -4.39
N LYS A 414 7.44 12.96 -3.50
CA LYS A 414 7.83 11.56 -3.27
C LYS A 414 6.64 10.70 -2.86
N ARG A 415 5.83 11.18 -1.94
CA ARG A 415 4.64 10.45 -1.45
C ARG A 415 3.60 10.20 -2.54
N VAL A 416 3.36 11.18 -3.42
CA VAL A 416 2.45 11.02 -4.56
C VAL A 416 2.99 9.98 -5.55
N ILE A 417 4.29 10.06 -5.89
CA ILE A 417 4.89 9.13 -6.84
C ILE A 417 4.92 7.70 -6.27
N ASP A 418 5.30 7.54 -5.00
CA ASP A 418 5.30 6.23 -4.31
C ASP A 418 3.87 5.63 -4.29
N ALA A 419 2.84 6.46 -4.05
CA ALA A 419 1.43 6.04 -4.05
C ALA A 419 0.90 5.66 -5.46
N CYS A 420 1.51 6.18 -6.52
CA CYS A 420 1.23 5.75 -7.91
C CYS A 420 2.04 4.49 -8.31
N GLY A 421 2.76 3.85 -7.39
CA GLY A 421 3.65 2.72 -7.70
C GLY A 421 4.86 3.10 -8.56
N GLY A 422 5.20 4.39 -8.58
CA GLY A 422 6.32 4.96 -9.31
C GLY A 422 7.60 5.08 -8.49
N ARG A 423 8.61 5.70 -9.06
CA ARG A 423 9.85 6.07 -8.37
C ARG A 423 10.30 7.48 -8.76
N ILE A 424 11.07 8.14 -7.90
CA ILE A 424 11.66 9.45 -8.16
C ILE A 424 13.17 9.39 -8.04
N GLU A 425 13.86 10.01 -9.01
CA GLU A 425 15.31 10.17 -9.00
C GLU A 425 15.67 11.65 -9.09
N VAL A 426 16.84 12.02 -8.53
CA VAL A 426 17.35 13.39 -8.56
C VAL A 426 18.83 13.40 -8.92
N GLU A 427 19.16 14.20 -9.92
CA GLU A 427 20.53 14.58 -10.26
C GLU A 427 20.65 16.09 -10.06
N SER A 428 21.63 16.49 -9.27
CA SER A 428 21.88 17.92 -9.02
C SER A 428 23.36 18.15 -8.71
N GLU A 429 23.85 19.23 -9.22
CA GLU A 429 25.18 19.75 -8.93
C GLU A 429 25.07 21.24 -8.60
N GLU A 430 25.70 21.65 -7.50
CA GLU A 430 25.67 23.02 -7.03
C GLU A 430 26.26 23.97 -8.08
N GLY A 431 25.51 25.00 -8.46
CA GLY A 431 25.85 25.96 -9.52
C GLY A 431 25.53 25.52 -10.95
N LYS A 432 25.08 24.27 -11.19
CA LYS A 432 24.77 23.76 -12.55
C LYS A 432 23.28 23.45 -12.78
N GLY A 433 22.52 23.27 -11.71
CA GLY A 433 21.10 23.03 -11.79
C GLY A 433 20.65 21.67 -11.21
N THR A 434 19.38 21.34 -11.45
CA THR A 434 18.75 20.13 -10.93
C THR A 434 17.89 19.47 -11.98
N THR A 435 17.89 18.14 -11.99
CA THR A 435 16.99 17.29 -12.77
C THR A 435 16.28 16.32 -11.87
N PHE A 436 14.95 16.37 -11.81
CA PHE A 436 14.11 15.37 -11.20
C PHE A 436 13.51 14.49 -12.28
N ARG A 437 13.56 13.16 -12.11
CA ARG A 437 12.91 12.17 -12.99
C ARG A 437 11.86 11.41 -12.20
N LEU A 438 10.62 11.44 -12.68
CA LEU A 438 9.46 10.74 -12.13
C LEU A 438 9.13 9.58 -13.05
N TYR A 439 9.14 8.38 -12.51
CA TYR A 439 8.90 7.14 -13.26
C TYR A 439 7.50 6.63 -12.95
N PHE A 440 6.72 6.35 -14.00
CA PHE A 440 5.39 5.77 -13.92
C PHE A 440 5.33 4.48 -14.71
N ARG A 441 4.55 3.50 -14.27
CA ARG A 441 4.28 2.33 -15.10
C ARG A 441 3.33 2.71 -16.24
N THR A 442 3.63 2.26 -17.45
CA THR A 442 2.71 2.34 -18.58
C THR A 442 1.84 1.08 -18.60
N LYS A 443 0.58 1.17 -19.10
CA LYS A 443 -0.12 -0.04 -19.52
C LYS A 443 0.73 -0.71 -20.63
N PRO A 444 0.89 -2.05 -20.62
CA PRO A 444 1.46 -2.74 -21.76
C PRO A 444 0.66 -2.33 -23.01
N SER A 445 1.34 -1.92 -24.08
CA SER A 445 0.67 -1.68 -25.34
C SER A 445 0.18 -3.04 -25.84
N GLU A 446 -1.05 -3.12 -26.36
CA GLU A 446 -1.64 -4.33 -26.94
C GLU A 446 -0.79 -4.96 -28.08
N LYS A 447 0.33 -4.32 -28.44
CA LYS A 447 1.28 -4.79 -29.47
C LYS A 447 2.46 -5.61 -28.92
N GLU A 448 2.57 -5.81 -27.63
CA GLU A 448 3.67 -6.60 -27.00
C GLU A 448 3.22 -7.95 -26.43
N LEU A 449 2.03 -8.42 -26.80
CA LEU A 449 1.65 -9.81 -26.57
C LEU A 449 2.28 -10.63 -27.70
N PRO A 450 3.17 -11.60 -27.42
CA PRO A 450 3.63 -12.55 -28.43
C PRO A 450 2.44 -13.36 -28.92
N GLU A 451 2.32 -13.54 -30.24
CA GLU A 451 1.38 -14.45 -30.92
C GLU A 451 1.52 -15.92 -30.45
#